data_52688036e465023b2d4d933d0a93af44
#
_entry.id   52688036e465023b2d4d933d0a93af44
#
_cell.length_a   1.000
_cell.length_b   1.000
_cell.length_c   1.000
_cell.angle_alpha   90.00
_cell.angle_beta   90.00
_cell.angle_gamma   90.00
#
_symmetry.space_group_name_H-M   'P 1'
#
loop_
_entity.id
_entity.type
_entity.pdbx_description
1 polymer ?
#
loop_
_entity_poly.entity_id
_entity_poly.type
_entity_poly.pdbx_seq_one_letter_code
_entity_poly.pdbx_strand_id
1 'polypeptide(L)'
;MKYLSTRGHAGQPANPEFCDILLGGLAPDGGLYLPETYPQVTRAELDAWRGLSYAELAFAILSKFITDIPAVDLKAICAKTYTAEVYRHVRAGGDARDITPVHWLEKDADGRGRLGLLELSNGPTLAFKDMAMQLLGNLFEYVLAKRGETINILGATSGDTGSAAEYAMRGKHGVRVFMLSPHGKMSAFQRAQMYSLQDDNIFNIAVTGMFDD
;
A
#
# COMPACT_ATOMS: atom_id res chain seq x y z
N MET A 1 -4.66 7.88 17.63
CA MET A 1 -3.22 7.59 17.62
C MET A 1 -2.49 8.84 17.18
N LYS A 2 -1.43 9.21 17.87
CA LYS A 2 -0.57 10.35 17.50
C LYS A 2 0.74 9.86 16.91
N TYR A 3 1.39 10.69 16.11
CA TYR A 3 2.60 10.32 15.37
C TYR A 3 3.74 11.29 15.66
N LEU A 4 4.96 10.76 15.64
CA LEU A 4 6.20 11.47 15.93
C LEU A 4 7.18 11.30 14.77
N SER A 5 7.99 12.35 14.50
CA SER A 5 9.10 12.19 13.56
C SER A 5 10.27 11.39 14.16
N THR A 6 10.92 10.59 13.34
CA THR A 6 12.16 9.87 13.71
C THR A 6 13.34 10.81 14.00
N ARG A 7 13.25 12.08 13.62
CA ARG A 7 14.31 13.11 13.85
C ARG A 7 14.00 14.06 14.99
N GLY A 8 12.82 13.93 15.62
CA GLY A 8 12.42 14.75 16.76
C GLY A 8 11.26 15.69 16.46
N HIS A 9 11.05 16.68 17.35
CA HIS A 9 9.85 17.55 17.29
C HIS A 9 10.08 18.94 16.69
N ALA A 10 11.28 19.26 16.22
CA ALA A 10 11.58 20.60 15.74
C ALA A 10 10.73 20.97 14.51
N GLY A 11 9.86 21.96 14.65
CA GLY A 11 9.04 22.49 13.56
C GLY A 11 7.78 21.70 13.23
N GLN A 12 7.40 20.72 14.05
CA GLN A 12 6.18 19.94 13.83
C GLN A 12 4.94 20.56 14.51
N PRO A 13 3.75 20.44 13.89
CA PRO A 13 2.52 20.63 14.63
C PRO A 13 2.47 19.62 15.79
N ALA A 14 2.00 20.04 16.95
CA ALA A 14 1.89 19.19 18.11
C ALA A 14 1.02 17.97 17.77
N ASN A 15 1.65 16.77 17.77
CA ASN A 15 0.99 15.49 17.67
C ASN A 15 0.04 15.31 16.46
N PRO A 16 0.53 15.24 15.21
CA PRO A 16 -0.32 15.00 14.04
C PRO A 16 -1.01 13.64 14.13
N GLU A 17 -2.19 13.54 13.54
CA GLU A 17 -2.92 12.30 13.37
C GLU A 17 -2.62 11.65 12.01
N PHE A 18 -3.16 10.47 11.76
CA PHE A 18 -2.83 9.71 10.55
C PHE A 18 -3.19 10.47 9.26
N CYS A 19 -4.39 11.07 9.18
CA CYS A 19 -4.80 11.81 7.99
C CYS A 19 -3.99 13.10 7.75
N ASP A 20 -3.34 13.64 8.78
CA ASP A 20 -2.46 14.81 8.63
C ASP A 20 -1.14 14.43 7.97
N ILE A 21 -0.58 13.27 8.37
CA ILE A 21 0.71 12.81 7.88
C ILE A 21 0.62 12.07 6.55
N LEU A 22 -0.54 11.48 6.24
CA LEU A 22 -0.75 10.65 5.06
C LEU A 22 -0.41 11.39 3.75
N LEU A 23 -0.88 12.62 3.61
CA LEU A 23 -0.66 13.42 2.40
C LEU A 23 0.69 14.13 2.40
N GLY A 24 1.30 14.31 3.57
CA GLY A 24 2.59 14.98 3.73
C GLY A 24 3.80 14.13 3.35
N GLY A 25 3.69 12.82 3.48
CA GLY A 25 4.77 11.87 3.25
C GLY A 25 5.86 11.93 4.32
N LEU A 26 6.83 12.81 4.19
CA LEU A 26 7.88 13.02 5.18
C LEU A 26 7.49 14.08 6.21
N ALA A 27 8.05 13.97 7.40
CA ALA A 27 7.96 15.03 8.40
C ALA A 27 8.73 16.29 7.94
N PRO A 28 8.38 17.51 8.44
CA PRO A 28 9.04 18.76 8.04
C PRO A 28 10.55 18.79 8.27
N ASP A 29 11.04 17.99 9.22
CA ASP A 29 12.47 17.82 9.53
C ASP A 29 13.15 16.76 8.64
N GLY A 30 12.42 16.19 7.66
CA GLY A 30 12.90 15.13 6.78
C GLY A 30 12.92 13.73 7.43
N GLY A 31 12.33 13.58 8.63
CA GLY A 31 12.15 12.29 9.29
C GLY A 31 10.97 11.50 8.74
N LEU A 32 10.87 10.25 9.15
CA LEU A 32 9.68 9.41 8.96
C LEU A 32 8.75 9.56 10.15
N TYR A 33 7.48 9.23 9.96
CA TYR A 33 6.52 9.20 11.06
C TYR A 33 6.42 7.82 11.69
N LEU A 34 6.48 7.78 13.01
CA LEU A 34 6.21 6.59 13.83
C LEU A 34 5.03 6.87 14.78
N PRO A 35 4.23 5.86 15.13
CA PRO A 35 3.24 6.04 16.15
C PRO A 35 3.90 6.37 17.50
N GLU A 36 3.30 7.24 18.28
CA GLU A 36 3.79 7.62 19.63
C GLU A 36 3.95 6.41 20.54
N THR A 37 3.05 5.43 20.38
CA THR A 37 3.13 4.14 21.07
C THR A 37 2.75 3.02 20.10
N TYR A 38 3.48 1.89 20.17
CA TYR A 38 3.12 0.72 19.38
C TYR A 38 1.98 -0.05 20.08
N PRO A 39 0.81 -0.19 19.42
CA PRO A 39 -0.28 -0.96 19.97
C PRO A 39 0.12 -2.40 20.25
N GLN A 40 -0.19 -2.88 21.44
CA GLN A 40 0.04 -4.28 21.80
C GLN A 40 -1.09 -5.15 21.25
N VAL A 41 -0.75 -6.35 20.84
CA VAL A 41 -1.69 -7.38 20.40
C VAL A 41 -1.63 -8.53 21.42
N THR A 42 -2.75 -8.84 21.98
CA THR A 42 -2.89 -9.93 22.97
C THR A 42 -3.03 -11.29 22.30
N ARG A 43 -2.75 -12.35 23.04
CA ARG A 43 -2.98 -13.73 22.55
C ARG A 43 -4.45 -13.97 22.20
N ALA A 44 -5.37 -13.43 22.98
CA ALA A 44 -6.80 -13.55 22.72
C ALA A 44 -7.23 -12.87 21.40
N GLU A 45 -6.66 -11.70 21.11
CA GLU A 45 -6.88 -11.05 19.81
C GLU A 45 -6.34 -11.89 18.64
N LEU A 46 -5.11 -12.41 18.76
CA LEU A 46 -4.54 -13.28 17.72
C LEU A 46 -5.41 -14.52 17.47
N ASP A 47 -5.92 -15.13 18.54
CA ASP A 47 -6.80 -16.30 18.40
C ASP A 47 -8.17 -15.93 17.80
N ALA A 48 -8.71 -14.76 18.13
CA ALA A 48 -9.96 -14.26 17.55
C ALA A 48 -9.81 -13.91 16.06
N TRP A 49 -8.63 -13.49 15.61
CA TRP A 49 -8.37 -13.10 14.22
C TRP A 49 -8.15 -14.26 13.25
N ARG A 50 -7.96 -15.50 13.75
CA ARG A 50 -7.65 -16.68 12.91
C ARG A 50 -8.69 -16.98 11.82
N GLY A 51 -9.93 -16.62 12.04
CA GLY A 51 -11.02 -16.88 11.09
C GLY A 51 -11.40 -15.67 10.22
N LEU A 52 -10.71 -14.54 10.39
CA LEU A 52 -11.00 -13.34 9.62
C LEU A 52 -10.52 -13.46 8.17
N SER A 53 -11.26 -12.86 7.26
CA SER A 53 -10.74 -12.56 5.91
C SER A 53 -9.57 -11.57 6.00
N TYR A 54 -8.77 -11.50 4.92
CA TYR A 54 -7.65 -10.56 4.89
C TYR A 54 -8.10 -9.10 5.10
N ALA A 55 -9.21 -8.69 4.48
CA ALA A 55 -9.75 -7.35 4.63
C ALA A 55 -10.19 -7.04 6.08
N GLU A 56 -10.80 -8.03 6.77
CA GLU A 56 -11.18 -7.89 8.18
C GLU A 56 -9.97 -7.86 9.10
N LEU A 57 -8.95 -8.69 8.83
CA LEU A 57 -7.68 -8.66 9.56
C LEU A 57 -6.96 -7.32 9.36
N ALA A 58 -6.90 -6.82 8.12
CA ALA A 58 -6.35 -5.51 7.82
C ALA A 58 -7.06 -4.40 8.61
N PHE A 59 -8.40 -4.40 8.64
CA PHE A 59 -9.16 -3.46 9.45
C PHE A 59 -8.84 -3.59 10.94
N ALA A 60 -8.80 -4.82 11.50
CA ALA A 60 -8.50 -5.05 12.90
C ALA A 60 -7.12 -4.52 13.33
N ILE A 61 -6.13 -4.64 12.45
CA ILE A 61 -4.78 -4.11 12.69
C ILE A 61 -4.75 -2.59 12.47
N LEU A 62 -5.22 -2.12 11.32
CA LEU A 62 -5.13 -0.70 10.94
C LEU A 62 -5.93 0.21 11.86
N SER A 63 -7.05 -0.25 12.41
CA SER A 63 -7.84 0.52 13.39
C SER A 63 -7.09 0.83 14.69
N LYS A 64 -6.03 0.08 15.01
CA LYS A 64 -5.15 0.39 16.15
C LYS A 64 -4.22 1.58 15.86
N PHE A 65 -3.95 1.86 14.59
CA PHE A 65 -3.05 2.93 14.13
C PHE A 65 -3.84 4.13 13.58
N ILE A 66 -4.86 3.89 12.78
CA ILE A 66 -5.67 4.92 12.12
C ILE A 66 -6.92 5.16 12.98
N THR A 67 -6.86 6.16 13.85
CA THR A 67 -7.92 6.45 14.83
C THR A 67 -8.76 7.67 14.45
N ASP A 68 -8.37 8.42 13.43
CA ASP A 68 -9.02 9.64 12.92
C ASP A 68 -9.87 9.41 11.66
N ILE A 69 -9.93 8.16 11.17
CA ILE A 69 -10.91 7.71 10.18
C ILE A 69 -12.02 6.94 10.92
N PRO A 70 -13.32 7.26 10.73
CA PRO A 70 -14.39 6.49 11.32
C PRO A 70 -14.29 5.00 11.00
N ALA A 71 -14.55 4.15 11.99
CA ALA A 71 -14.37 2.69 11.85
C ALA A 71 -15.16 2.08 10.67
N VAL A 72 -16.36 2.60 10.38
CA VAL A 72 -17.18 2.16 9.25
C VAL A 72 -16.51 2.49 7.91
N ASP A 73 -15.90 3.65 7.80
CA ASP A 73 -15.23 4.10 6.58
C ASP A 73 -13.91 3.31 6.38
N LEU A 74 -13.11 3.14 7.44
CA LEU A 74 -11.86 2.36 7.39
C LEU A 74 -12.14 0.89 7.02
N LYS A 75 -13.20 0.32 7.59
CA LYS A 75 -13.63 -1.05 7.23
C LYS A 75 -14.01 -1.14 5.76
N ALA A 76 -14.74 -0.16 5.23
CA ALA A 76 -15.12 -0.10 3.81
C ALA A 76 -13.89 0.05 2.90
N ILE A 77 -12.90 0.87 3.31
CA ILE A 77 -11.63 1.03 2.59
C ILE A 77 -10.88 -0.31 2.53
N CYS A 78 -10.74 -1.02 3.64
CA CYS A 78 -10.10 -2.34 3.66
C CYS A 78 -10.83 -3.35 2.76
N ALA A 79 -12.16 -3.40 2.84
CA ALA A 79 -12.99 -4.29 2.03
C ALA A 79 -12.89 -3.98 0.53
N LYS A 80 -12.80 -2.70 0.14
CA LYS A 80 -12.58 -2.27 -1.25
C LYS A 80 -11.17 -2.61 -1.74
N THR A 81 -10.18 -2.58 -0.85
CA THR A 81 -8.76 -2.78 -1.20
C THR A 81 -8.41 -4.25 -1.41
N TYR A 82 -8.74 -5.09 -0.45
CA TYR A 82 -8.27 -6.48 -0.40
C TYR A 82 -9.36 -7.43 -0.91
N THR A 83 -9.49 -7.50 -2.24
CA THR A 83 -10.49 -8.32 -2.92
C THR A 83 -9.84 -9.32 -3.88
N ALA A 84 -10.55 -10.41 -4.18
CA ALA A 84 -10.13 -11.39 -5.17
C ALA A 84 -9.99 -10.80 -6.60
N GLU A 85 -10.67 -9.70 -6.89
CA GLU A 85 -10.57 -9.00 -8.18
C GLU A 85 -9.25 -8.22 -8.29
N VAL A 86 -8.84 -7.57 -7.22
CA VAL A 86 -7.58 -6.81 -7.15
C VAL A 86 -6.39 -7.78 -7.10
N TYR A 87 -6.46 -8.82 -6.24
CA TYR A 87 -5.37 -9.80 -6.03
C TYR A 87 -5.63 -11.11 -6.78
N ARG A 88 -5.95 -11.02 -8.06
CA ARG A 88 -6.42 -12.13 -8.90
C ARG A 88 -5.31 -13.05 -9.43
N HIS A 89 -4.05 -12.66 -9.31
CA HIS A 89 -2.92 -13.41 -9.87
C HIS A 89 -2.43 -14.48 -8.90
N VAL A 90 -3.23 -15.55 -8.77
CA VAL A 90 -2.91 -16.69 -7.91
C VAL A 90 -2.33 -17.86 -8.72
N ARG A 91 -1.60 -18.74 -8.04
CA ARG A 91 -1.10 -20.00 -8.63
C ARG A 91 -2.28 -20.87 -9.09
N ALA A 92 -1.98 -21.77 -10.02
CA ALA A 92 -2.94 -22.79 -10.43
C ALA A 92 -3.42 -23.61 -9.22
N GLY A 93 -4.76 -23.67 -9.04
CA GLY A 93 -5.39 -24.32 -7.89
C GLY A 93 -5.46 -23.47 -6.62
N GLY A 94 -4.93 -22.24 -6.62
CA GLY A 94 -5.08 -21.30 -5.52
C GLY A 94 -6.44 -20.60 -5.50
N ASP A 95 -6.77 -20.00 -4.36
CA ASP A 95 -7.97 -19.20 -4.18
C ASP A 95 -7.59 -17.71 -4.12
N ALA A 96 -8.14 -16.89 -5.00
CA ALA A 96 -7.88 -15.43 -5.01
C ALA A 96 -8.38 -14.71 -3.76
N ARG A 97 -9.20 -15.35 -2.93
CA ARG A 97 -9.60 -14.83 -1.61
C ARG A 97 -8.48 -14.90 -0.58
N ASP A 98 -7.50 -15.80 -0.80
CA ASP A 98 -6.27 -15.88 -0.02
C ASP A 98 -5.29 -14.82 -0.53
N ILE A 99 -5.45 -13.58 -0.12
CA ILE A 99 -4.69 -12.42 -0.61
C ILE A 99 -3.17 -12.63 -0.48
N THR A 100 -2.73 -13.25 0.62
CA THR A 100 -1.32 -13.59 0.90
C THR A 100 -1.20 -15.06 1.30
N PRO A 101 -1.38 -16.01 0.35
CA PRO A 101 -1.31 -17.43 0.69
C PRO A 101 0.10 -17.85 1.11
N VAL A 102 0.17 -18.85 1.99
CA VAL A 102 1.43 -19.51 2.36
C VAL A 102 1.56 -20.81 1.58
N HIS A 103 2.57 -20.89 0.73
CA HIS A 103 2.93 -22.11 0.03
C HIS A 103 3.97 -22.89 0.84
N TRP A 104 3.55 -24.04 1.40
CA TRP A 104 4.43 -24.88 2.20
C TRP A 104 5.36 -25.71 1.32
N LEU A 105 6.67 -25.45 1.41
CA LEU A 105 7.72 -26.17 0.71
C LEU A 105 8.07 -27.47 1.44
N GLU A 106 8.07 -27.41 2.78
CA GLU A 106 8.35 -28.57 3.65
C GLU A 106 7.28 -28.70 4.71
N LYS A 107 6.94 -29.95 5.01
CA LYS A 107 6.07 -30.33 6.12
C LYS A 107 6.75 -31.38 7.00
N ASP A 108 6.43 -31.39 8.30
CA ASP A 108 6.86 -32.45 9.20
C ASP A 108 6.06 -33.76 9.01
N ALA A 109 6.40 -34.78 9.81
CA ALA A 109 5.72 -36.08 9.77
C ALA A 109 4.21 -36.00 10.12
N ASP A 110 3.81 -34.97 10.88
CA ASP A 110 2.41 -34.71 11.26
C ASP A 110 1.67 -33.83 10.24
N GLY A 111 2.33 -33.47 9.12
CA GLY A 111 1.78 -32.62 8.07
C GLY A 111 1.80 -31.13 8.39
N ARG A 112 2.44 -30.69 9.50
CA ARG A 112 2.59 -29.29 9.86
C ARG A 112 3.65 -28.63 9.00
N GLY A 113 3.41 -27.39 8.56
CA GLY A 113 4.38 -26.63 7.77
C GLY A 113 5.66 -26.33 8.56
N ARG A 114 6.82 -26.63 7.95
CA ARG A 114 8.16 -26.32 8.48
C ARG A 114 8.83 -25.17 7.75
N LEU A 115 8.71 -25.16 6.43
CA LEU A 115 9.24 -24.10 5.57
C LEU A 115 8.15 -23.70 4.58
N GLY A 116 7.83 -22.41 4.55
CA GLY A 116 6.80 -21.86 3.67
C GLY A 116 7.24 -20.58 3.00
N LEU A 117 6.68 -20.32 1.83
CA LEU A 117 6.77 -19.06 1.12
C LEU A 117 5.45 -18.28 1.33
N LEU A 118 5.54 -17.08 1.89
CA LEU A 118 4.44 -16.13 1.91
C LEU A 118 4.40 -15.43 0.55
N GLU A 119 3.33 -15.62 -0.20
CA GLU A 119 3.18 -15.03 -1.53
C GLU A 119 2.61 -13.62 -1.43
N LEU A 120 3.33 -12.64 -1.97
CA LEU A 120 2.96 -11.22 -1.96
C LEU A 120 2.81 -10.63 -3.37
N SER A 121 2.91 -11.45 -4.41
CA SER A 121 2.93 -11.03 -5.82
C SER A 121 1.62 -11.32 -6.55
N ASN A 122 0.50 -11.32 -5.84
CA ASN A 122 -0.82 -11.64 -6.40
C ASN A 122 -1.60 -10.40 -6.87
N GLY A 123 -1.06 -9.21 -6.63
CA GLY A 123 -1.66 -7.93 -6.96
C GLY A 123 -1.56 -7.55 -8.44
N PRO A 124 -2.07 -6.37 -8.83
CA PRO A 124 -2.20 -5.94 -10.22
C PRO A 124 -0.88 -5.90 -11.00
N THR A 125 0.23 -5.58 -10.34
CA THR A 125 1.55 -5.43 -10.99
C THR A 125 2.49 -6.60 -10.73
N LEU A 126 2.05 -7.58 -9.94
CA LEU A 126 2.85 -8.72 -9.49
C LEU A 126 4.02 -8.33 -8.56
N ALA A 127 4.12 -7.08 -8.17
CA ALA A 127 5.08 -6.61 -7.19
C ALA A 127 4.46 -6.63 -5.78
N PHE A 128 5.25 -6.99 -4.75
CA PHE A 128 4.79 -6.97 -3.36
C PHE A 128 4.31 -5.58 -2.91
N LYS A 129 4.73 -4.53 -3.60
CA LYS A 129 4.35 -3.14 -3.33
C LYS A 129 2.86 -2.89 -3.52
N ASP A 130 2.17 -3.70 -4.32
CA ASP A 130 0.72 -3.64 -4.48
C ASP A 130 -0.01 -3.75 -3.13
N MET A 131 0.54 -4.52 -2.19
CA MET A 131 -0.06 -4.72 -0.86
C MET A 131 -0.26 -3.40 -0.10
N ALA A 132 0.69 -2.49 -0.17
CA ALA A 132 0.61 -1.18 0.47
C ALA A 132 -0.01 -0.12 -0.48
N MET A 133 0.38 -0.11 -1.75
CA MET A 133 -0.02 0.93 -2.70
C MET A 133 -1.52 0.93 -2.98
N GLN A 134 -2.17 -0.25 -3.09
CA GLN A 134 -3.62 -0.33 -3.28
C GLN A 134 -4.39 0.28 -2.10
N LEU A 135 -3.93 0.05 -0.87
CA LEU A 135 -4.48 0.68 0.32
C LEU A 135 -4.24 2.20 0.30
N LEU A 136 -3.01 2.62 -0.01
CA LEU A 136 -2.61 4.03 -0.07
C LEU A 136 -3.49 4.81 -1.05
N GLY A 137 -3.75 4.26 -2.25
CA GLY A 137 -4.61 4.88 -3.24
C GLY A 137 -6.04 5.10 -2.74
N ASN A 138 -6.61 4.13 -2.05
CA ASN A 138 -7.95 4.24 -1.48
C ASN A 138 -8.01 5.22 -0.29
N LEU A 139 -6.95 5.27 0.54
CA LEU A 139 -6.83 6.24 1.63
C LEU A 139 -6.67 7.67 1.11
N PHE A 140 -5.86 7.89 0.06
CA PHE A 140 -5.72 9.21 -0.57
C PHE A 140 -7.05 9.70 -1.12
N GLU A 141 -7.75 8.88 -1.91
CA GLU A 141 -9.05 9.22 -2.46
C GLU A 141 -10.05 9.62 -1.36
N TYR A 142 -10.07 8.86 -0.25
CA TYR A 142 -10.95 9.14 0.88
C TYR A 142 -10.60 10.47 1.57
N VAL A 143 -9.33 10.69 1.92
CA VAL A 143 -8.91 11.89 2.67
C VAL A 143 -9.04 13.14 1.80
N LEU A 144 -8.66 13.08 0.53
CA LEU A 144 -8.79 14.18 -0.42
C LEU A 144 -10.26 14.57 -0.62
N ALA A 145 -11.16 13.59 -0.79
CA ALA A 145 -12.59 13.85 -0.89
C ALA A 145 -13.17 14.53 0.37
N LYS A 146 -12.73 14.09 1.56
CA LYS A 146 -13.15 14.72 2.83
C LYS A 146 -12.65 16.16 3.00
N ARG A 147 -11.47 16.46 2.48
CA ARG A 147 -10.85 17.80 2.57
C ARG A 147 -11.26 18.74 1.43
N GLY A 148 -11.83 18.19 0.35
CA GLY A 148 -12.09 18.95 -0.88
C GLY A 148 -10.79 19.37 -1.59
N GLU A 149 -9.73 18.57 -1.44
CA GLU A 149 -8.38 18.84 -1.94
C GLU A 149 -8.02 17.94 -3.13
N THR A 150 -6.99 18.33 -3.86
CA THR A 150 -6.36 17.53 -4.91
C THR A 150 -4.87 17.46 -4.69
N ILE A 151 -4.21 16.40 -5.18
CA ILE A 151 -2.77 16.21 -5.05
C ILE A 151 -2.15 15.84 -6.40
N ASN A 152 -0.94 16.35 -6.64
CA ASN A 152 -0.07 15.87 -7.69
C ASN A 152 1.03 15.02 -7.06
N ILE A 153 1.15 13.78 -7.50
CA ILE A 153 2.21 12.86 -7.09
C ILE A 153 3.30 12.92 -8.16
N LEU A 154 4.49 13.35 -7.78
CA LEU A 154 5.69 13.27 -8.60
C LEU A 154 6.54 12.13 -8.07
N GLY A 155 6.84 11.16 -8.91
CA GLY A 155 7.68 10.02 -8.56
C GLY A 155 8.76 9.78 -9.60
N ALA A 156 9.89 9.19 -9.16
CA ALA A 156 10.89 8.62 -10.04
C ALA A 156 11.00 7.13 -9.76
N THR A 157 11.13 6.32 -10.80
CA THR A 157 11.11 4.86 -10.67
C THR A 157 12.00 4.16 -11.67
N SER A 158 12.54 3.02 -11.27
CA SER A 158 13.18 2.06 -12.17
C SER A 158 12.23 0.94 -12.64
N GLY A 159 10.98 0.91 -12.12
CA GLY A 159 9.96 -0.07 -12.55
C GLY A 159 8.90 -0.40 -11.50
N ASP A 160 9.15 -1.34 -10.60
CA ASP A 160 8.14 -1.95 -9.73
C ASP A 160 7.34 -0.96 -8.87
N THR A 161 8.03 0.00 -8.26
CA THR A 161 7.37 0.97 -7.37
C THR A 161 6.46 1.91 -8.16
N GLY A 162 6.93 2.38 -9.33
CA GLY A 162 6.15 3.23 -10.21
C GLY A 162 4.93 2.52 -10.75
N SER A 163 5.09 1.30 -11.26
CA SER A 163 3.97 0.47 -11.73
C SER A 163 2.91 0.30 -10.62
N ALA A 164 3.32 -0.08 -9.41
CA ALA A 164 2.41 -0.29 -8.30
C ALA A 164 1.69 1.01 -7.89
N ALA A 165 2.40 2.15 -7.89
CA ALA A 165 1.81 3.46 -7.58
C ALA A 165 0.78 3.88 -8.64
N GLU A 166 1.11 3.75 -9.93
CA GLU A 166 0.19 4.09 -11.02
C GLU A 166 -1.06 3.22 -11.00
N TYR A 167 -0.91 1.90 -10.85
CA TYR A 167 -2.06 0.98 -10.75
C TYR A 167 -2.95 1.24 -9.52
N ALA A 168 -2.37 1.72 -8.44
CA ALA A 168 -3.13 2.10 -7.24
C ALA A 168 -3.86 3.44 -7.38
N MET A 169 -3.28 4.38 -8.14
CA MET A 169 -3.78 5.76 -8.25
C MET A 169 -4.60 5.99 -9.53
N ARG A 170 -4.55 5.08 -10.52
CA ARG A 170 -5.29 5.22 -11.77
C ARG A 170 -6.79 5.38 -11.51
N GLY A 171 -7.40 6.34 -12.21
CA GLY A 171 -8.83 6.63 -12.08
C GLY A 171 -9.27 7.18 -10.71
N LYS A 172 -8.34 7.45 -9.78
CA LYS A 172 -8.67 8.02 -8.47
C LYS A 172 -9.01 9.49 -8.58
N HIS A 173 -10.11 9.86 -7.92
CA HIS A 173 -10.56 11.25 -7.91
C HIS A 173 -9.61 12.13 -7.07
N GLY A 174 -9.27 13.30 -7.58
CA GLY A 174 -8.40 14.26 -6.88
C GLY A 174 -6.90 13.94 -6.92
N VAL A 175 -6.47 12.87 -7.61
CA VAL A 175 -5.07 12.45 -7.72
C VAL A 175 -4.59 12.54 -9.15
N ARG A 176 -3.42 13.14 -9.38
CA ARG A 176 -2.66 13.06 -10.64
C ARG A 176 -1.27 12.52 -10.37
N VAL A 177 -0.79 11.62 -11.20
CA VAL A 177 0.52 10.98 -11.06
C VAL A 177 1.41 11.35 -12.23
N PHE A 178 2.57 11.92 -11.94
CA PHE A 178 3.64 12.21 -12.88
C PHE A 178 4.81 11.30 -12.53
N MET A 179 5.06 10.28 -13.36
CA MET A 179 6.07 9.27 -13.07
C MET A 179 7.25 9.41 -14.05
N LEU A 180 8.40 9.76 -13.49
CA LEU A 180 9.66 9.82 -14.23
C LEU A 180 10.30 8.43 -14.29
N SER A 181 10.77 8.02 -15.47
CA SER A 181 11.49 6.76 -15.64
C SER A 181 12.69 6.91 -16.57
N PRO A 182 13.76 6.12 -16.38
CA PRO A 182 14.99 6.25 -17.16
C PRO A 182 14.76 5.71 -18.57
N HIS A 183 14.93 6.59 -19.59
CA HIS A 183 14.76 6.24 -21.00
C HIS A 183 15.67 5.06 -21.39
N GLY A 184 15.04 4.01 -21.91
CA GLY A 184 15.75 2.83 -22.44
C GLY A 184 16.37 1.91 -21.37
N LYS A 185 16.19 2.17 -20.06
CA LYS A 185 16.83 1.38 -18.98
C LYS A 185 15.86 0.55 -18.14
N MET A 186 14.57 0.57 -18.45
CA MET A 186 13.60 -0.31 -17.82
C MET A 186 13.49 -1.65 -18.54
N SER A 187 13.09 -2.70 -17.84
CA SER A 187 12.72 -3.96 -18.49
C SER A 187 11.52 -3.77 -19.42
N ALA A 188 11.44 -4.60 -20.48
CA ALA A 188 10.33 -4.54 -21.43
C ALA A 188 8.97 -4.75 -20.72
N PHE A 189 8.93 -5.64 -19.73
CA PHE A 189 7.73 -5.93 -18.95
C PHE A 189 7.26 -4.72 -18.13
N GLN A 190 8.14 -4.13 -17.33
CA GLN A 190 7.81 -2.96 -16.50
C GLN A 190 7.40 -1.75 -17.34
N ARG A 191 8.11 -1.54 -18.46
CA ARG A 191 7.75 -0.48 -19.42
C ARG A 191 6.35 -0.74 -19.99
N ALA A 192 6.03 -1.96 -20.37
CA ALA A 192 4.70 -2.30 -20.88
C ALA A 192 3.62 -2.08 -19.82
N GLN A 193 3.85 -2.45 -18.56
CA GLN A 193 2.89 -2.20 -17.48
C GLN A 193 2.56 -0.72 -17.33
N MET A 194 3.56 0.15 -17.25
CA MET A 194 3.38 1.59 -17.03
C MET A 194 2.82 2.31 -18.25
N TYR A 195 3.48 2.15 -19.40
CA TYR A 195 3.16 2.93 -20.60
C TYR A 195 1.92 2.42 -21.36
N SER A 196 1.32 1.31 -20.94
CA SER A 196 0.01 0.87 -21.47
C SER A 196 -1.20 1.51 -20.77
N LEU A 197 -0.98 2.21 -19.66
CA LEU A 197 -2.05 2.90 -18.96
C LEU A 197 -2.54 4.10 -19.77
N GLN A 198 -3.86 4.22 -19.92
CA GLN A 198 -4.50 5.28 -20.69
C GLN A 198 -5.42 6.15 -19.81
N ASP A 199 -5.23 6.08 -18.49
CA ASP A 199 -6.03 6.83 -17.52
C ASP A 199 -5.62 8.32 -17.57
N ASP A 200 -6.59 9.21 -17.60
CA ASP A 200 -6.39 10.68 -17.76
C ASP A 200 -5.60 11.33 -16.62
N ASN A 201 -5.40 10.62 -15.51
CA ASN A 201 -4.68 11.10 -14.35
C ASN A 201 -3.28 10.48 -14.21
N ILE A 202 -2.80 9.68 -15.18
CA ILE A 202 -1.48 9.03 -15.16
C ILE A 202 -0.62 9.58 -16.29
N PHE A 203 0.55 10.14 -15.94
CA PHE A 203 1.48 10.75 -16.88
C PHE A 203 2.86 10.12 -16.77
N ASN A 204 3.23 9.29 -17.72
CA ASN A 204 4.54 8.66 -17.81
C ASN A 204 5.51 9.53 -18.61
N ILE A 205 6.67 9.86 -18.03
CA ILE A 205 7.68 10.73 -18.59
C ILE A 205 9.02 9.99 -18.62
N ALA A 206 9.54 9.74 -19.83
CA ALA A 206 10.87 9.16 -19.97
C ALA A 206 11.92 10.27 -19.94
N VAL A 207 12.91 10.13 -19.06
CA VAL A 207 14.01 11.11 -18.90
C VAL A 207 15.36 10.48 -19.21
N THR A 208 16.30 11.29 -19.70
CA THR A 208 17.68 10.85 -19.86
C THR A 208 18.38 10.97 -18.53
N GLY A 209 18.87 9.86 -17.99
CA GLY A 209 19.52 9.80 -16.67
C GLY A 209 19.37 8.43 -16.03
N MET A 210 19.67 8.38 -14.73
CA MET A 210 19.46 7.23 -13.86
C MET A 210 18.40 7.57 -12.83
N PHE A 211 17.93 6.54 -12.10
CA PHE A 211 16.94 6.70 -11.04
C PHE A 211 17.43 7.62 -9.90
N ASP A 212 18.73 7.61 -9.64
CA ASP A 212 19.36 8.35 -8.54
C ASP A 212 19.77 9.80 -8.92
N ASP A 213 19.59 10.22 -10.19
CA ASP A 213 19.89 11.58 -10.66
C ASP A 213 18.77 12.57 -10.24
#